data_1428c6f47fc299b753f67abfd098104d
#
_entry.id   1428c6f47fc299b753f67abfd098104d
#
_cell.length_a   1.000
_cell.length_b   1.000
_cell.length_c   1.000
_cell.angle_alpha   90.00
_cell.angle_beta   90.00
_cell.angle_gamma   90.00
#
_symmetry.space_group_name_H-M   'P 1'
#
loop_
_entity.id
_entity.type
_entity.pdbx_description
1 polymer ?
#
loop_
_entity_poly.entity_id
_entity_poly.type
_entity_poly.pdbx_seq_one_letter_code
_entity_poly.pdbx_strand_id
1 'polypeptide(L)'
;PLVEFTGRASRGSARMDVALLAFLILLNGLFAMSEMALTASRKARLQVMLEAGEPGVEAAMALHDDPTKFLSTVQIGITSIGILNGIVGEAAFATPLADWLHDAFEVSEGAAALTATGLVVVVIMILTIIFGELVPKRLGQIYPETVARLVGTPMQWLSTATRPLVALLSVCTVGVLRVLGIRGGPGRSVTEEEIAASLDEGRDAGVIEA
;
A
#
# COMPACT_ATOMS: atom_id res chain seq x y z
N PRO A 1 41.46 21.40 -9.20
CA PRO A 1 41.27 19.94 -9.02
C PRO A 1 40.33 19.58 -7.87
N LEU A 2 40.24 20.39 -6.78
CA LEU A 2 39.36 20.11 -5.62
C LEU A 2 37.87 20.37 -5.90
N VAL A 3 37.54 21.34 -6.74
CA VAL A 3 36.15 21.71 -7.10
C VAL A 3 35.49 20.65 -8.00
N GLU A 4 36.24 19.95 -8.83
CA GLU A 4 35.72 18.85 -9.66
C GLU A 4 35.41 17.57 -8.85
N PHE A 5 36.14 17.34 -7.74
CA PHE A 5 35.94 16.17 -6.88
C PHE A 5 34.66 16.29 -6.05
N THR A 6 34.34 17.49 -5.55
CA THR A 6 33.10 17.76 -4.79
C THR A 6 31.86 17.68 -5.67
N GLY A 7 31.92 18.13 -6.93
CA GLY A 7 30.80 18.06 -7.89
C GLY A 7 30.48 16.62 -8.34
N ARG A 8 31.44 15.70 -8.31
CA ARG A 8 31.25 14.30 -8.70
C ARG A 8 30.65 13.46 -7.57
N ALA A 9 31.08 13.71 -6.33
CA ALA A 9 30.50 13.09 -5.12
C ALA A 9 29.01 13.49 -4.95
N SER A 10 28.68 14.77 -5.11
CA SER A 10 27.33 15.30 -5.03
C SER A 10 26.38 14.69 -6.09
N ARG A 11 26.83 14.52 -7.34
CA ARG A 11 26.04 13.90 -8.42
C ARG A 11 25.80 12.40 -8.21
N GLY A 12 26.74 11.72 -7.58
CA GLY A 12 26.61 10.28 -7.23
C GLY A 12 25.55 10.08 -6.13
N SER A 13 25.56 10.91 -5.09
CA SER A 13 24.58 10.90 -4.01
C SER A 13 23.17 11.18 -4.55
N ALA A 14 22.98 12.28 -5.27
CA ALA A 14 21.68 12.66 -5.82
C ALA A 14 21.05 11.58 -6.73
N ARG A 15 21.87 10.86 -7.51
CA ARG A 15 21.38 9.73 -8.34
C ARG A 15 20.94 8.55 -7.47
N MET A 16 21.63 8.30 -6.38
CA MET A 16 21.30 7.21 -5.46
C MET A 16 20.02 7.52 -4.70
N ASP A 17 19.83 8.78 -4.27
CA ASP A 17 18.64 9.24 -3.58
C ASP A 17 17.39 9.18 -4.49
N VAL A 18 17.53 9.61 -5.75
CA VAL A 18 16.45 9.47 -6.76
C VAL A 18 16.11 8.01 -7.01
N ALA A 19 17.13 7.13 -7.15
CA ALA A 19 16.91 5.72 -7.37
C ALA A 19 16.23 5.05 -6.17
N LEU A 20 16.63 5.41 -4.95
CA LEU A 20 16.00 4.92 -3.72
C LEU A 20 14.54 5.38 -3.63
N LEU A 21 14.26 6.64 -3.90
CA LEU A 21 12.91 7.19 -3.89
C LEU A 21 12.02 6.48 -4.94
N ALA A 22 12.51 6.32 -6.16
CA ALA A 22 11.81 5.61 -7.22
C ALA A 22 11.55 4.14 -6.82
N PHE A 23 12.53 3.46 -6.24
CA PHE A 23 12.36 2.11 -5.72
C PHE A 23 11.28 2.03 -4.64
N LEU A 24 11.29 2.95 -3.67
CA LEU A 24 10.29 2.98 -2.61
C LEU A 24 8.88 3.27 -3.16
N ILE A 25 8.74 4.17 -4.14
CA ILE A 25 7.45 4.45 -4.80
C ILE A 25 6.94 3.20 -5.54
N LEU A 26 7.80 2.50 -6.27
CA LEU A 26 7.43 1.26 -6.97
C LEU A 26 7.08 0.14 -5.99
N LEU A 27 7.82 0.02 -4.90
CA LEU A 27 7.52 -0.94 -3.83
C LEU A 27 6.16 -0.65 -3.18
N ASN A 28 5.85 0.63 -2.92
CA ASN A 28 4.53 1.05 -2.46
C ASN A 28 3.43 0.64 -3.46
N GLY A 29 3.69 0.85 -4.75
CA GLY A 29 2.81 0.44 -5.83
C GLY A 29 2.57 -1.07 -5.87
N LEU A 30 3.59 -1.88 -5.60
CA LEU A 30 3.43 -3.33 -5.51
C LEU A 30 2.50 -3.73 -4.37
N PHE A 31 2.62 -3.11 -3.20
CA PHE A 31 1.71 -3.34 -2.07
C PHE A 31 0.27 -2.91 -2.41
N ALA A 32 0.10 -1.71 -2.95
CA ALA A 32 -1.22 -1.18 -3.32
C ALA A 32 -1.90 -2.02 -4.42
N MET A 33 -1.13 -2.49 -5.40
CA MET A 33 -1.60 -3.40 -6.43
C MET A 33 -2.00 -4.75 -5.86
N SER A 34 -1.22 -5.30 -4.92
CA SER A 34 -1.49 -6.57 -4.25
C SER A 34 -2.79 -6.53 -3.44
N GLU A 35 -2.98 -5.44 -2.69
CA GLU A 35 -4.21 -5.18 -1.92
C GLU A 35 -5.44 -5.24 -2.83
N MET A 36 -5.40 -4.47 -3.92
CA MET A 36 -6.53 -4.36 -4.83
C MET A 36 -6.76 -5.66 -5.60
N ALA A 37 -5.71 -6.32 -6.04
CA ALA A 37 -5.82 -7.57 -6.78
C ALA A 37 -6.45 -8.68 -5.93
N LEU A 38 -6.02 -8.83 -4.67
CA LEU A 38 -6.56 -9.86 -3.81
C LEU A 38 -8.02 -9.61 -3.44
N THR A 39 -8.38 -8.35 -3.16
CA THR A 39 -9.77 -7.97 -2.82
C THR A 39 -10.71 -8.04 -4.02
N ALA A 40 -10.23 -7.78 -5.23
CA ALA A 40 -11.02 -7.85 -6.46
C ALA A 40 -11.05 -9.24 -7.11
N SER A 41 -10.15 -10.16 -6.72
CA SER A 41 -10.09 -11.52 -7.28
C SER A 41 -11.28 -12.37 -6.85
N ARG A 42 -11.76 -13.17 -7.79
CA ARG A 42 -12.87 -14.09 -7.54
C ARG A 42 -12.35 -15.44 -7.09
N LYS A 43 -12.77 -15.88 -5.89
CA LYS A 43 -12.35 -17.18 -5.33
C LYS A 43 -12.59 -18.33 -6.31
N ALA A 44 -13.72 -18.33 -7.02
CA ALA A 44 -14.05 -19.36 -8.02
C ALA A 44 -13.02 -19.40 -9.18
N ARG A 45 -12.52 -18.24 -9.65
CA ARG A 45 -11.49 -18.21 -10.70
C ARG A 45 -10.14 -18.67 -10.18
N LEU A 46 -9.76 -18.26 -8.96
CA LEU A 46 -8.55 -18.75 -8.32
C LEU A 46 -8.62 -20.27 -8.13
N GLN A 47 -9.77 -20.84 -7.79
CA GLN A 47 -9.96 -22.28 -7.67
C GLN A 47 -9.69 -23.02 -9.00
N VAL A 48 -10.22 -22.51 -10.11
CA VAL A 48 -9.97 -23.10 -11.44
C VAL A 48 -8.47 -23.03 -11.82
N MET A 49 -7.81 -21.92 -11.49
CA MET A 49 -6.37 -21.77 -11.72
C MET A 49 -5.54 -22.70 -10.82
N LEU A 50 -6.00 -22.95 -9.58
CA LEU A 50 -5.38 -23.91 -8.66
C LEU A 50 -5.47 -25.34 -9.22
N GLU A 51 -6.63 -25.74 -9.71
CA GLU A 51 -6.86 -27.05 -10.34
C GLU A 51 -6.03 -27.22 -11.63
N ALA A 52 -5.76 -26.13 -12.35
CA ALA A 52 -4.85 -26.10 -13.48
C ALA A 52 -3.36 -26.16 -13.07
N GLY A 53 -3.05 -26.15 -11.78
CA GLY A 53 -1.68 -26.21 -11.27
C GLY A 53 -0.86 -24.94 -11.47
N GLU A 54 -1.52 -23.77 -11.59
CA GLU A 54 -0.81 -22.51 -11.80
C GLU A 54 -0.03 -22.07 -10.55
N PRO A 55 1.25 -21.72 -10.68
CA PRO A 55 2.11 -21.38 -9.54
C PRO A 55 1.63 -20.09 -8.83
N GLY A 56 1.74 -20.08 -7.49
CA GLY A 56 1.41 -18.95 -6.64
C GLY A 56 -0.07 -18.79 -6.31
N VAL A 57 -0.96 -19.57 -6.94
CA VAL A 57 -2.41 -19.51 -6.70
C VAL A 57 -2.77 -20.05 -5.31
N GLU A 58 -2.09 -21.09 -4.85
CA GLU A 58 -2.29 -21.65 -3.50
C GLU A 58 -2.04 -20.58 -2.42
N ALA A 59 -0.94 -19.84 -2.57
CA ALA A 59 -0.62 -18.73 -1.66
C ALA A 59 -1.66 -17.59 -1.73
N ALA A 60 -2.12 -17.25 -2.94
CA ALA A 60 -3.18 -16.26 -3.12
C ALA A 60 -4.50 -16.70 -2.47
N MET A 61 -4.89 -17.98 -2.59
CA MET A 61 -6.06 -18.55 -1.93
C MET A 61 -5.93 -18.48 -0.41
N ALA A 62 -4.78 -18.85 0.14
CA ALA A 62 -4.53 -18.78 1.58
C ALA A 62 -4.64 -17.35 2.13
N LEU A 63 -4.18 -16.35 1.37
CA LEU A 63 -4.34 -14.93 1.74
C LEU A 63 -5.79 -14.46 1.61
N HIS A 64 -6.53 -14.97 0.64
CA HIS A 64 -7.94 -14.68 0.44
C HIS A 64 -8.82 -15.25 1.58
N ASP A 65 -8.42 -16.38 2.17
CA ASP A 65 -9.13 -17.01 3.29
C ASP A 65 -8.89 -16.29 4.63
N ASP A 66 -7.77 -15.51 4.78
CA ASP A 66 -7.51 -14.65 5.95
C ASP A 66 -7.27 -13.19 5.51
N PRO A 67 -8.31 -12.50 5.00
CA PRO A 67 -8.16 -11.17 4.43
C PRO A 67 -7.74 -10.13 5.46
N THR A 68 -8.18 -10.25 6.70
CA THR A 68 -7.88 -9.27 7.75
C THR A 68 -6.38 -9.18 8.02
N LYS A 69 -5.72 -10.33 8.11
CA LYS A 69 -4.28 -10.40 8.36
C LYS A 69 -3.47 -9.91 7.17
N PHE A 70 -3.88 -10.27 5.95
CA PHE A 70 -3.26 -9.80 4.72
C PHE A 70 -3.37 -8.27 4.61
N LEU A 71 -4.58 -7.70 4.74
CA LEU A 71 -4.82 -6.27 4.66
C LEU A 71 -4.02 -5.49 5.70
N SER A 72 -3.96 -5.99 6.95
CA SER A 72 -3.14 -5.37 7.99
C SER A 72 -1.65 -5.36 7.63
N THR A 73 -1.14 -6.45 7.04
CA THR A 73 0.25 -6.55 6.60
C THR A 73 0.56 -5.54 5.49
N VAL A 74 -0.30 -5.46 4.48
CA VAL A 74 -0.15 -4.53 3.36
C VAL A 74 -0.24 -3.08 3.84
N GLN A 75 -1.17 -2.78 4.74
CA GLN A 75 -1.33 -1.44 5.29
C GLN A 75 -0.10 -0.97 6.08
N ILE A 76 0.50 -1.87 6.87
CA ILE A 76 1.78 -1.59 7.54
C ILE A 76 2.87 -1.28 6.51
N GLY A 77 2.96 -2.07 5.43
CA GLY A 77 3.91 -1.87 4.34
C GLY A 77 3.74 -0.49 3.67
N ILE A 78 2.54 -0.18 3.21
CA ILE A 78 2.21 1.08 2.54
C ILE A 78 2.53 2.27 3.44
N THR A 79 2.10 2.24 4.71
CA THR A 79 2.33 3.33 5.66
C THR A 79 3.82 3.52 5.94
N SER A 80 4.56 2.43 6.18
CA SER A 80 6.01 2.49 6.45
C SER A 80 6.79 3.04 5.27
N ILE A 81 6.47 2.59 4.04
CA ILE A 81 7.13 3.08 2.82
C ILE A 81 6.77 4.54 2.57
N GLY A 82 5.52 4.94 2.80
CA GLY A 82 5.09 6.33 2.68
C GLY A 82 5.87 7.29 3.59
N ILE A 83 6.09 6.90 4.85
CA ILE A 83 6.93 7.65 5.80
C ILE A 83 8.38 7.71 5.31
N LEU A 84 8.95 6.59 4.86
CA LEU A 84 10.31 6.54 4.33
C LEU A 84 10.47 7.43 3.09
N ASN A 85 9.48 7.44 2.18
CA ASN A 85 9.48 8.33 1.02
C ASN A 85 9.56 9.80 1.42
N GLY A 86 8.81 10.20 2.44
CA GLY A 86 8.85 11.57 2.98
C GLY A 86 10.22 11.93 3.54
N ILE A 87 10.80 11.07 4.37
CA ILE A 87 12.12 11.28 5.01
C ILE A 87 13.23 11.34 3.96
N VAL A 88 13.27 10.36 3.04
CA VAL A 88 14.31 10.29 2.00
C VAL A 88 14.21 11.49 1.05
N GLY A 89 13.00 11.86 0.67
CA GLY A 89 12.79 12.97 -0.24
C GLY A 89 13.11 14.32 0.38
N GLU A 90 12.73 14.56 1.62
CA GLU A 90 13.09 15.79 2.34
C GLU A 90 14.61 15.91 2.48
N ALA A 91 15.27 14.86 2.97
CA ALA A 91 16.71 14.84 3.16
C ALA A 91 17.51 15.04 1.85
N ALA A 92 16.98 14.52 0.71
CA ALA A 92 17.66 14.59 -0.57
C ALA A 92 17.47 15.93 -1.31
N PHE A 93 16.28 16.54 -1.21
CA PHE A 93 15.89 17.64 -2.10
C PHE A 93 15.57 18.96 -1.42
N ALA A 94 15.26 18.98 -0.10
CA ALA A 94 14.83 20.20 0.56
C ALA A 94 15.97 21.25 0.62
N THR A 95 17.17 20.86 1.04
CA THR A 95 18.30 21.79 1.16
C THR A 95 18.74 22.36 -0.19
N PRO A 96 19.01 21.57 -1.25
CA PRO A 96 19.37 22.13 -2.56
C PRO A 96 18.30 23.05 -3.14
N LEU A 97 17.04 22.77 -2.89
CA LEU A 97 15.93 23.62 -3.34
C LEU A 97 15.84 24.92 -2.52
N ALA A 98 16.09 24.84 -1.21
CA ALA A 98 16.12 26.02 -0.34
C ALA A 98 17.23 27.00 -0.76
N ASP A 99 18.43 26.48 -0.99
CA ASP A 99 19.57 27.26 -1.46
C ASP A 99 19.25 27.98 -2.79
N TRP A 100 18.68 27.23 -3.72
CA TRP A 100 18.28 27.79 -5.01
C TRP A 100 17.18 28.88 -4.88
N LEU A 101 16.18 28.67 -4.00
CA LEU A 101 15.13 29.66 -3.73
C LEU A 101 15.68 30.90 -3.07
N HIS A 102 16.62 30.77 -2.12
CA HIS A 102 17.28 31.91 -1.49
C HIS A 102 18.04 32.76 -2.50
N ASP A 103 18.85 32.11 -3.34
CA ASP A 103 19.67 32.78 -4.35
C ASP A 103 18.85 33.42 -5.48
N ALA A 104 17.78 32.75 -5.93
CA ALA A 104 17.00 33.21 -7.09
C ALA A 104 15.98 34.29 -6.74
N PHE A 105 15.44 34.29 -5.51
CA PHE A 105 14.36 35.21 -5.12
C PHE A 105 14.71 36.13 -3.96
N GLU A 106 15.96 36.10 -3.47
CA GLU A 106 16.46 36.95 -2.38
C GLU A 106 15.58 36.88 -1.10
N VAL A 107 14.89 35.75 -0.90
CA VAL A 107 14.08 35.51 0.30
C VAL A 107 14.95 35.11 1.48
N SER A 108 14.48 35.34 2.71
CA SER A 108 15.25 34.90 3.91
C SER A 108 15.45 33.39 3.92
N GLU A 109 16.59 32.93 4.48
CA GLU A 109 16.94 31.50 4.59
C GLU A 109 15.79 30.66 5.20
N GLY A 110 15.14 31.17 6.26
CA GLY A 110 14.03 30.48 6.92
C GLY A 110 12.79 30.34 6.02
N ALA A 111 12.48 31.38 5.21
CA ALA A 111 11.36 31.32 4.26
C ALA A 111 11.69 30.37 3.09
N ALA A 112 12.92 30.39 2.59
CA ALA A 112 13.40 29.50 1.55
C ALA A 112 13.33 28.03 2.00
N ALA A 113 13.82 27.72 3.22
CA ALA A 113 13.80 26.39 3.78
C ALA A 113 12.36 25.83 3.96
N LEU A 114 11.47 26.62 4.55
CA LEU A 114 10.07 26.21 4.75
C LEU A 114 9.35 25.97 3.42
N THR A 115 9.57 26.86 2.43
CA THR A 115 8.95 26.74 1.10
C THR A 115 9.51 25.53 0.35
N ALA A 116 10.83 25.31 0.41
CA ALA A 116 11.47 24.16 -0.21
C ALA A 116 10.95 22.83 0.37
N THR A 117 10.93 22.69 1.69
CA THR A 117 10.38 21.49 2.35
C THR A 117 8.93 21.25 1.96
N GLY A 118 8.08 22.30 2.01
CA GLY A 118 6.68 22.19 1.61
C GLY A 118 6.52 21.74 0.16
N LEU A 119 7.28 22.31 -0.76
CA LEU A 119 7.22 21.97 -2.19
C LEU A 119 7.70 20.54 -2.45
N VAL A 120 8.83 20.14 -1.84
CA VAL A 120 9.36 18.77 -1.95
C VAL A 120 8.35 17.74 -1.45
N VAL A 121 7.76 17.98 -0.27
CA VAL A 121 6.73 17.08 0.29
C VAL A 121 5.53 16.96 -0.64
N VAL A 122 5.02 18.08 -1.19
CA VAL A 122 3.88 18.05 -2.11
C VAL A 122 4.21 17.28 -3.40
N VAL A 123 5.38 17.52 -3.99
CA VAL A 123 5.79 16.81 -5.22
C VAL A 123 5.92 15.31 -4.97
N ILE A 124 6.61 14.91 -3.90
CA ILE A 124 6.77 13.49 -3.55
C ILE A 124 5.43 12.84 -3.25
N MET A 125 4.55 13.52 -2.53
CA MET A 125 3.20 13.05 -2.24
C MET A 125 2.42 12.79 -3.55
N ILE A 126 2.44 13.72 -4.50
CA ILE A 126 1.77 13.55 -5.80
C ILE A 126 2.34 12.36 -6.56
N LEU A 127 3.67 12.23 -6.65
CA LEU A 127 4.32 11.11 -7.31
C LEU A 127 3.98 9.77 -6.63
N THR A 128 4.01 9.74 -5.30
CA THR A 128 3.66 8.54 -4.52
C THR A 128 2.20 8.16 -4.71
N ILE A 129 1.27 9.12 -4.69
CA ILE A 129 -0.15 8.84 -4.92
C ILE A 129 -0.38 8.30 -6.33
N ILE A 130 0.19 8.92 -7.36
CA ILE A 130 -0.05 8.49 -8.74
C ILE A 130 0.61 7.14 -9.01
N PHE A 131 1.93 7.01 -8.81
CA PHE A 131 2.72 5.86 -9.21
C PHE A 131 2.80 4.77 -8.13
N GLY A 132 2.66 5.15 -6.88
CA GLY A 132 2.70 4.23 -5.73
C GLY A 132 1.32 3.76 -5.27
N GLU A 133 0.22 4.34 -5.77
CA GLU A 133 -1.13 3.95 -5.30
C GLU A 133 -2.16 3.88 -6.42
N LEU A 134 -2.52 4.99 -7.10
CA LEU A 134 -3.66 5.02 -8.02
C LEU A 134 -3.46 4.12 -9.24
N VAL A 135 -2.34 4.26 -9.94
CA VAL A 135 -2.05 3.46 -11.14
C VAL A 135 -1.91 1.98 -10.78
N PRO A 136 -1.13 1.58 -9.74
CA PRO A 136 -1.04 0.18 -9.33
C PRO A 136 -2.37 -0.42 -8.88
N LYS A 137 -3.18 0.28 -8.10
CA LYS A 137 -4.53 -0.19 -7.71
C LYS A 137 -5.42 -0.43 -8.93
N ARG A 138 -5.33 0.44 -9.93
CA ARG A 138 -6.10 0.26 -11.18
C ARG A 138 -5.63 -0.98 -11.94
N LEU A 139 -4.33 -1.25 -12.00
CA LEU A 139 -3.81 -2.48 -12.61
C LEU A 139 -4.26 -3.73 -11.86
N GLY A 140 -4.25 -3.69 -10.52
CA GLY A 140 -4.77 -4.78 -9.69
C GLY A 140 -6.26 -5.07 -9.92
N GLN A 141 -7.07 -4.03 -10.21
CA GLN A 141 -8.48 -4.20 -10.56
C GLN A 141 -8.70 -4.80 -11.96
N ILE A 142 -7.86 -4.44 -12.93
CA ILE A 142 -8.00 -4.91 -14.32
C ILE A 142 -7.58 -6.38 -14.46
N TYR A 143 -6.54 -6.79 -13.74
CA TYR A 143 -5.95 -8.13 -13.82
C TYR A 143 -5.87 -8.82 -12.45
N PRO A 144 -6.99 -8.94 -11.70
CA PRO A 144 -6.96 -9.30 -10.29
C PRO A 144 -6.36 -10.67 -10.04
N GLU A 145 -6.77 -11.71 -10.74
CA GLU A 145 -6.30 -13.08 -10.50
C GLU A 145 -4.84 -13.27 -10.94
N THR A 146 -4.46 -12.64 -12.06
CA THR A 146 -3.07 -12.70 -12.56
C THR A 146 -2.10 -12.04 -11.58
N VAL A 147 -2.47 -10.86 -11.07
CA VAL A 147 -1.66 -10.16 -10.07
C VAL A 147 -1.67 -10.93 -8.74
N ALA A 148 -2.83 -11.38 -8.26
CA ALA A 148 -2.95 -12.10 -6.98
C ALA A 148 -2.03 -13.34 -6.94
N ARG A 149 -1.98 -14.16 -8.00
CA ARG A 149 -1.07 -15.31 -8.07
C ARG A 149 0.40 -14.92 -8.07
N LEU A 150 0.75 -13.82 -8.75
CA LEU A 150 2.13 -13.37 -8.89
C LEU A 150 2.69 -12.85 -7.57
N VAL A 151 1.86 -12.13 -6.80
CA VAL A 151 2.21 -11.55 -5.51
C VAL A 151 1.90 -12.49 -4.34
N GLY A 152 1.13 -13.55 -4.54
CA GLY A 152 0.65 -14.44 -3.48
C GLY A 152 1.76 -14.96 -2.59
N THR A 153 2.77 -15.61 -3.18
CA THR A 153 3.90 -16.17 -2.42
C THR A 153 4.71 -15.14 -1.64
N PRO A 154 5.21 -14.03 -2.25
CA PRO A 154 5.95 -13.02 -1.50
C PRO A 154 5.09 -12.36 -0.41
N MET A 155 3.81 -12.11 -0.65
CA MET A 155 2.91 -11.53 0.34
C MET A 155 2.61 -12.50 1.50
N GLN A 156 2.52 -13.79 1.25
CA GLN A 156 2.36 -14.80 2.29
C GLN A 156 3.58 -14.85 3.21
N TRP A 157 4.79 -14.77 2.65
CA TRP A 157 6.01 -14.69 3.46
C TRP A 157 6.05 -13.43 4.31
N LEU A 158 5.73 -12.30 3.72
CA LEU A 158 5.67 -11.03 4.42
C LEU A 158 4.61 -11.05 5.54
N SER A 159 3.41 -11.55 5.26
CA SER A 159 2.34 -11.72 6.25
C SER A 159 2.78 -12.62 7.42
N THR A 160 3.62 -13.61 7.16
CA THR A 160 4.18 -14.46 8.21
C THR A 160 5.24 -13.72 9.03
N ALA A 161 6.12 -12.97 8.39
CA ALA A 161 7.17 -12.19 9.07
C ALA A 161 6.58 -11.04 9.91
N THR A 162 5.49 -10.42 9.47
CA THR A 162 4.84 -9.31 10.18
C THR A 162 3.85 -9.76 11.26
N ARG A 163 3.62 -11.06 11.44
CA ARG A 163 2.69 -11.61 12.47
C ARG A 163 2.80 -10.97 13.85
N PRO A 164 4.00 -10.83 14.45
CA PRO A 164 4.11 -10.27 15.80
C PRO A 164 3.66 -8.80 15.84
N LEU A 165 3.97 -8.03 14.80
CA LEU A 165 3.56 -6.63 14.69
C LEU A 165 2.05 -6.50 14.48
N VAL A 166 1.46 -7.33 13.60
CA VAL A 166 0.00 -7.37 13.36
C VAL A 166 -0.73 -7.77 14.65
N ALA A 167 -0.21 -8.74 15.40
CA ALA A 167 -0.79 -9.14 16.69
C ALA A 167 -0.77 -8.00 17.71
N LEU A 168 0.34 -7.27 17.81
CA LEU A 168 0.45 -6.09 18.68
C LEU A 168 -0.59 -5.03 18.31
N LEU A 169 -0.68 -4.67 17.03
CA LEU A 169 -1.65 -3.68 16.55
C LEU A 169 -3.10 -4.13 16.79
N SER A 170 -3.40 -5.41 16.60
CA SER A 170 -4.72 -5.99 16.88
C SER A 170 -5.08 -5.85 18.36
N VAL A 171 -4.16 -6.12 19.27
CA VAL A 171 -4.37 -5.94 20.72
C VAL A 171 -4.64 -4.47 21.05
N CYS A 172 -3.86 -3.55 20.48
CA CYS A 172 -4.08 -2.11 20.64
C CYS A 172 -5.45 -1.68 20.12
N THR A 173 -5.84 -2.15 18.93
CA THR A 173 -7.15 -1.84 18.32
C THR A 173 -8.30 -2.32 19.19
N VAL A 174 -8.24 -3.58 19.65
CA VAL A 174 -9.24 -4.14 20.57
C VAL A 174 -9.29 -3.36 21.89
N GLY A 175 -8.12 -2.93 22.39
CA GLY A 175 -8.03 -2.08 23.59
C GLY A 175 -8.75 -0.76 23.40
N VAL A 176 -8.51 -0.06 22.29
CA VAL A 176 -9.20 1.20 21.97
C VAL A 176 -10.71 1.00 21.82
N LEU A 177 -11.14 -0.04 21.11
CA LEU A 177 -12.57 -0.34 20.95
C LEU A 177 -13.26 -0.61 22.28
N ARG A 178 -12.58 -1.31 23.21
CA ARG A 178 -13.10 -1.51 24.58
C ARG A 178 -13.26 -0.21 25.37
N VAL A 179 -12.29 0.70 25.25
CA VAL A 179 -12.36 2.02 25.90
C VAL A 179 -13.52 2.84 25.34
N LEU A 180 -13.79 2.73 24.04
CA LEU A 180 -14.94 3.37 23.38
C LEU A 180 -16.28 2.68 23.65
N GLY A 181 -16.31 1.62 24.50
CA GLY A 181 -17.51 0.88 24.82
C GLY A 181 -18.02 -0.04 23.70
N ILE A 182 -17.27 -0.17 22.59
CA ILE A 182 -17.61 -1.03 21.47
C ILE A 182 -17.16 -2.44 21.84
N ARG A 183 -18.09 -3.28 22.26
CA ARG A 183 -17.84 -4.70 22.46
C ARG A 183 -18.06 -5.39 21.13
N GLY A 184 -16.98 -5.79 20.45
CA GLY A 184 -17.04 -6.65 19.27
C GLY A 184 -17.69 -7.97 19.67
N GLY A 185 -18.90 -8.19 19.22
CA GLY A 185 -19.53 -9.51 19.30
C GLY A 185 -18.80 -10.47 18.35
N PRO A 186 -18.78 -11.78 18.64
CA PRO A 186 -18.33 -12.78 17.67
C PRO A 186 -19.24 -12.69 16.46
N GLY A 187 -18.63 -12.58 15.28
CA GLY A 187 -19.18 -12.58 13.94
C GLY A 187 -20.64 -12.18 13.80
N ARG A 188 -20.94 -11.23 12.92
CA ARG A 188 -22.31 -10.96 12.52
C ARG A 188 -23.00 -12.28 12.24
N SER A 189 -23.83 -12.74 13.19
CA SER A 189 -24.79 -13.79 12.88
C SER A 189 -25.69 -13.21 11.81
N VAL A 190 -25.70 -13.85 10.65
CA VAL A 190 -26.63 -13.52 9.58
C VAL A 190 -28.01 -13.51 10.20
N THR A 191 -28.72 -12.41 10.16
CA THR A 191 -30.06 -12.29 10.75
C THR A 191 -31.05 -12.98 9.80
N GLU A 192 -32.18 -13.47 10.33
CA GLU A 192 -33.24 -14.06 9.50
C GLU A 192 -33.72 -13.11 8.41
N GLU A 193 -33.71 -11.79 8.69
CA GLU A 193 -34.04 -10.73 7.74
C GLU A 193 -33.01 -10.62 6.60
N GLU A 194 -31.74 -10.82 6.89
CA GLU A 194 -30.66 -10.77 5.89
C GLU A 194 -30.70 -12.03 4.98
N ILE A 195 -31.09 -13.18 5.52
CA ILE A 195 -31.34 -14.40 4.76
C ILE A 195 -32.58 -14.20 3.86
N ALA A 196 -33.66 -13.66 4.40
CA ALA A 196 -34.90 -13.43 3.64
C ALA A 196 -34.64 -12.43 2.48
N ALA A 197 -33.94 -11.33 2.73
CA ALA A 197 -33.57 -10.36 1.71
C ALA A 197 -32.69 -10.96 0.61
N SER A 198 -31.74 -11.82 0.98
CA SER A 198 -30.86 -12.51 0.01
C SER A 198 -31.63 -13.55 -0.84
N LEU A 199 -32.64 -14.18 -0.26
CA LEU A 199 -33.54 -15.09 -1.00
C LEU A 199 -34.44 -14.33 -1.98
N ASP A 200 -34.99 -13.20 -1.59
CA ASP A 200 -35.80 -12.35 -2.46
C ASP A 200 -34.97 -11.78 -3.64
N GLU A 201 -33.74 -11.32 -3.36
CA GLU A 201 -32.81 -10.87 -4.41
C GLU A 201 -32.43 -12.00 -5.38
N GLY A 202 -32.25 -13.22 -4.87
CA GLY A 202 -31.98 -14.41 -5.68
C GLY A 202 -33.19 -14.83 -6.55
N ARG A 203 -34.43 -14.58 -6.07
CA ARG A 203 -35.65 -14.79 -6.86
C ARG A 203 -35.81 -13.75 -7.95
N ASP A 204 -35.61 -12.48 -7.64
CA ASP A 204 -35.69 -11.38 -8.60
C ASP A 204 -34.63 -11.48 -9.68
N ALA A 205 -33.44 -12.01 -9.33
CA ALA A 205 -32.37 -12.30 -10.28
C ALA A 205 -32.60 -13.59 -11.12
N GLY A 206 -33.68 -14.36 -10.87
CA GLY A 206 -33.97 -15.60 -11.58
C GLY A 206 -33.00 -16.76 -11.31
N VAL A 207 -32.26 -16.70 -10.22
CA VAL A 207 -31.23 -17.70 -9.82
C VAL A 207 -31.85 -18.79 -8.95
N ILE A 208 -33.00 -18.51 -8.31
CA ILE A 208 -33.75 -19.43 -7.44
C ILE A 208 -35.15 -19.63 -8.05
N GLU A 209 -35.46 -20.85 -8.42
CA GLU A 209 -36.85 -21.25 -8.82
C GLU A 209 -37.74 -21.31 -7.57
N ALA A 210 -39.01 -20.92 -7.75
CA ALA A 210 -40.01 -20.84 -6.69
C ALA A 210 -40.51 -22.24 -6.26
#